data_23d7a439914193262072603dbaddb258
#
_entry.id   23d7a439914193262072603dbaddb258
#
_cell.length_a   1.000
_cell.length_b   1.000
_cell.length_c   1.000
_cell.angle_alpha   90.00
_cell.angle_beta   90.00
_cell.angle_gamma   90.00
#
_symmetry.space_group_name_H-M   'P 1'
#
loop_
_entity.id
_entity.type
_entity.pdbx_description
1 polymer ?
#
loop_
_entity_poly.entity_id
_entity_poly.type
_entity_poly.pdbx_seq_one_letter_code
_entity_poly.pdbx_strand_id
1 'polypeptide(L)'
;MRNIRHDPSRATKESVLAYLDARKAEGLSPSSLFQATIALRHYHRFLLGEGLAAADPMTGIKLPRLQSRLPRPLTRQEVDRLLAAPAGGRYKNVRNRAILELLYATGLRVSELVGLQAGLVDLESGYLRVLGKGGRERIVPFGARAKESIVAYLAARAELSEVRVPVAG
;
A
#
# COMPACT_ATOMS: atom_id res chain seq x y z
N MET A 1 -14.30 29.83 -12.85
CA MET A 1 -12.97 29.17 -12.95
C MET A 1 -12.32 29.55 -14.26
N ARG A 2 -11.32 30.44 -14.26
CA ARG A 2 -10.58 30.80 -15.47
C ARG A 2 -9.62 29.66 -15.84
N ASN A 3 -9.91 28.98 -16.92
CA ASN A 3 -9.05 27.94 -17.50
C ASN A 3 -7.86 28.66 -18.18
N ILE A 4 -6.82 28.96 -17.41
CA ILE A 4 -5.58 29.55 -17.95
C ILE A 4 -4.80 28.34 -18.51
N ARG A 5 -4.92 28.13 -19.82
CA ARG A 5 -4.04 27.22 -20.58
C ARG A 5 -2.65 27.88 -20.63
N HIS A 6 -1.89 27.79 -19.57
CA HIS A 6 -0.47 28.13 -19.65
C HIS A 6 0.27 26.95 -20.28
N ASP A 7 1.04 27.24 -21.30
CA ASP A 7 2.00 26.31 -21.85
C ASP A 7 3.06 26.01 -20.75
N PRO A 8 3.15 24.78 -20.25
CA PRO A 8 4.07 24.44 -19.17
C PRO A 8 5.54 24.62 -19.52
N SER A 9 5.88 24.61 -20.83
CA SER A 9 7.27 24.86 -21.32
C SER A 9 7.74 26.30 -21.09
N ARG A 10 6.79 27.23 -20.88
CA ARG A 10 7.02 28.65 -20.63
C ARG A 10 6.81 29.02 -19.15
N ALA A 11 6.70 28.04 -18.25
CA ALA A 11 6.52 28.33 -16.84
C ALA A 11 7.74 29.11 -16.30
N THR A 12 7.46 30.13 -15.49
CA THR A 12 8.47 30.86 -14.74
C THR A 12 8.47 30.44 -13.27
N LYS A 13 9.53 30.78 -12.55
CA LYS A 13 9.62 30.51 -11.11
C LYS A 13 8.45 31.13 -10.35
N GLU A 14 8.06 32.37 -10.75
CA GLU A 14 6.94 33.09 -10.14
C GLU A 14 5.61 32.36 -10.37
N SER A 15 5.38 31.81 -11.57
CA SER A 15 4.17 31.07 -11.89
C SER A 15 4.08 29.76 -11.11
N VAL A 16 5.21 29.08 -10.91
CA VAL A 16 5.26 27.85 -10.08
C VAL A 16 5.00 28.18 -8.60
N LEU A 17 5.60 29.25 -8.07
CA LEU A 17 5.36 29.67 -6.69
C LEU A 17 3.89 30.05 -6.48
N ALA A 18 3.32 30.87 -7.39
CA ALA A 18 1.90 31.23 -7.34
C ALA A 18 0.97 30.01 -7.37
N TYR A 19 1.29 28.99 -8.18
CA TYR A 19 0.55 27.74 -8.19
C TYR A 19 0.62 27.01 -6.85
N LEU A 20 1.81 26.87 -6.27
CA LEU A 20 2.00 26.19 -4.98
C LEU A 20 1.30 26.94 -3.85
N ASP A 21 1.34 28.27 -3.85
CA ASP A 21 0.65 29.09 -2.85
C ASP A 21 -0.87 28.99 -3.00
N ALA A 22 -1.40 28.97 -4.21
CA ALA A 22 -2.82 28.72 -4.47
C ALA A 22 -3.26 27.35 -3.94
N ARG A 23 -2.48 26.28 -4.21
CA ARG A 23 -2.77 24.94 -3.67
C ARG A 23 -2.75 24.91 -2.15
N LYS A 24 -1.81 25.62 -1.54
CA LYS A 24 -1.75 25.77 -0.07
C LYS A 24 -2.97 26.49 0.48
N ALA A 25 -3.40 27.57 -0.16
CA ALA A 25 -4.59 28.34 0.22
C ALA A 25 -5.89 27.52 0.08
N GLU A 26 -5.96 26.59 -0.88
CA GLU A 26 -7.05 25.62 -1.03
C GLU A 26 -7.03 24.49 0.01
N GLY A 27 -6.09 24.50 0.96
CA GLY A 27 -6.02 23.57 2.07
C GLY A 27 -5.27 22.26 1.78
N LEU A 28 -4.44 22.19 0.72
CA LEU A 28 -3.60 21.02 0.51
C LEU A 28 -2.68 20.78 1.71
N SER A 29 -2.58 19.51 2.12
CA SER A 29 -1.70 19.12 3.21
C SER A 29 -0.22 19.40 2.88
N PRO A 30 0.66 19.62 3.87
CA PRO A 30 2.09 19.76 3.63
C PRO A 30 2.71 18.58 2.86
N SER A 31 2.21 17.36 3.07
CA SER A 31 2.63 16.16 2.33
C SER A 31 2.22 16.22 0.86
N SER A 32 0.99 16.65 0.58
CA SER A 32 0.50 16.81 -0.79
C SER A 32 1.25 17.92 -1.54
N LEU A 33 1.55 19.04 -0.87
CA LEU A 33 2.38 20.12 -1.43
C LEU A 33 3.80 19.64 -1.74
N PHE A 34 4.38 18.83 -0.86
CA PHE A 34 5.68 18.22 -1.07
C PHE A 34 5.68 17.35 -2.33
N GLN A 35 4.69 16.46 -2.48
CA GLN A 35 4.55 15.61 -3.65
C GLN A 35 4.33 16.41 -4.94
N ALA A 36 3.47 17.44 -4.88
CA ALA A 36 3.26 18.34 -6.02
C ALA A 36 4.56 19.05 -6.43
N THR A 37 5.34 19.53 -5.47
CA THR A 37 6.63 20.20 -5.76
C THR A 37 7.64 19.24 -6.37
N ILE A 38 7.68 17.96 -5.91
CA ILE A 38 8.54 16.93 -6.51
C ILE A 38 8.08 16.62 -7.94
N ALA A 39 6.78 16.46 -8.18
CA ALA A 39 6.23 16.18 -9.50
C ALA A 39 6.57 17.31 -10.50
N LEU A 40 6.40 18.57 -10.09
CA LEU A 40 6.79 19.72 -10.91
C LEU A 40 8.28 19.73 -11.20
N ARG A 41 9.13 19.40 -10.22
CA ARG A 41 10.59 19.34 -10.40
C ARG A 41 10.99 18.26 -11.42
N HIS A 42 10.42 17.06 -11.33
CA HIS A 42 10.68 16.01 -12.31
C HIS A 42 10.18 16.39 -13.71
N TYR A 43 9.00 16.99 -13.79
CA TYR A 43 8.41 17.40 -15.04
C TYR A 43 9.25 18.48 -15.75
N HIS A 44 9.63 19.57 -15.07
CA HIS A 44 10.44 20.63 -15.67
C HIS A 44 11.86 20.18 -15.98
N ARG A 45 12.43 19.27 -15.18
CA ARG A 45 13.72 18.67 -15.49
C ARG A 45 13.65 17.80 -16.76
N PHE A 46 12.55 17.09 -16.95
CA PHE A 46 12.29 16.35 -18.19
C PHE A 46 12.18 17.30 -19.38
N LEU A 47 11.38 18.38 -19.30
CA LEU A 47 11.24 19.35 -20.36
C LEU A 47 12.61 20.00 -20.76
N LEU A 48 13.42 20.30 -19.77
CA LEU A 48 14.77 20.84 -20.01
C LEU A 48 15.67 19.80 -20.71
N GLY A 49 15.63 18.53 -20.26
CA GLY A 49 16.40 17.44 -20.85
C GLY A 49 16.03 17.12 -22.29
N GLU A 50 14.75 17.25 -22.64
CA GLU A 50 14.25 17.06 -24.01
C GLU A 50 14.39 18.33 -24.90
N GLY A 51 14.98 19.40 -24.37
CA GLY A 51 15.11 20.67 -25.11
C GLY A 51 13.79 21.39 -25.35
N LEU A 52 12.71 21.01 -24.64
CA LEU A 52 11.37 21.60 -24.75
C LEU A 52 11.21 22.88 -23.89
N ALA A 53 12.13 23.14 -22.99
CA ALA A 53 12.19 24.36 -22.17
C ALA A 53 13.62 24.90 -22.16
N ALA A 54 13.75 26.25 -22.15
CA ALA A 54 15.05 26.90 -22.12
C ALA A 54 15.70 26.96 -20.75
N ALA A 55 14.89 26.81 -19.66
CA ALA A 55 15.38 26.86 -18.29
C ALA A 55 14.46 26.03 -17.36
N ASP A 56 15.00 25.61 -16.22
CA ASP A 56 14.21 24.93 -15.16
C ASP A 56 13.68 25.96 -14.14
N PRO A 57 12.35 26.26 -14.14
CA PRO A 57 11.75 27.21 -13.22
C PRO A 57 11.78 26.74 -11.77
N MET A 58 12.09 25.45 -11.52
CA MET A 58 12.21 24.87 -10.18
C MET A 58 13.54 25.16 -9.50
N THR A 59 14.49 25.79 -10.23
CA THR A 59 15.81 26.14 -9.71
C THR A 59 15.69 27.06 -8.49
N GLY A 60 16.27 26.63 -7.35
CA GLY A 60 16.23 27.38 -6.09
C GLY A 60 14.90 27.31 -5.33
N ILE A 61 13.87 26.61 -5.82
CA ILE A 61 12.64 26.36 -5.06
C ILE A 61 12.93 25.27 -4.02
N LYS A 62 12.76 25.63 -2.74
CA LYS A 62 12.93 24.70 -1.62
C LYS A 62 11.71 23.78 -1.47
N LEU A 63 11.94 22.53 -1.17
CA LEU A 63 10.85 21.60 -0.84
C LEU A 63 10.21 22.02 0.49
N PRO A 64 8.86 21.90 0.61
CA PRO A 64 8.19 22.05 1.89
C PRO A 64 8.77 21.10 2.93
N ARG A 65 8.98 21.57 4.15
CA ARG A 65 9.43 20.71 5.23
C ARG A 65 8.30 19.78 5.64
N LEU A 66 8.51 18.48 5.48
CA LEU A 66 7.61 17.48 6.05
C LEU A 66 7.92 17.34 7.53
N GLN A 67 6.93 17.56 8.38
CA GLN A 67 7.01 17.09 9.75
C GLN A 67 6.92 15.56 9.70
N SER A 68 8.02 14.88 9.92
CA SER A 68 8.04 13.43 10.09
C SER A 68 7.29 13.11 11.38
N ARG A 69 5.99 12.82 11.27
CA ARG A 69 5.28 12.16 12.37
C ARG A 69 5.74 10.71 12.34
N LEU A 70 6.56 10.35 13.31
CA LEU A 70 6.88 8.94 13.54
C LEU A 70 5.56 8.18 13.71
N PRO A 71 5.34 7.10 12.95
CA PRO A 71 4.18 6.25 13.15
C PRO A 71 4.14 5.83 14.62
N ARG A 72 2.97 5.89 15.24
CA ARG A 72 2.78 5.32 16.57
C ARG A 72 2.65 3.80 16.41
N PRO A 73 3.66 3.02 16.75
CA PRO A 73 3.57 1.57 16.66
C PRO A 73 2.55 1.06 17.68
N LEU A 74 1.86 -0.03 17.34
CA LEU A 74 1.04 -0.74 18.30
C LEU A 74 1.91 -1.37 19.37
N THR A 75 1.47 -1.32 20.62
CA THR A 75 2.07 -2.07 21.72
C THR A 75 1.77 -3.55 21.55
N ARG A 76 2.56 -4.42 22.20
CA ARG A 76 2.34 -5.86 22.18
C ARG A 76 0.91 -6.23 22.61
N GLN A 77 0.39 -5.59 23.65
CA GLN A 77 -0.96 -5.82 24.14
C GLN A 77 -2.04 -5.40 23.12
N GLU A 78 -1.81 -4.33 22.37
CA GLU A 78 -2.72 -3.91 21.29
C GLU A 78 -2.70 -4.88 20.12
N VAL A 79 -1.52 -5.42 19.77
CA VAL A 79 -1.40 -6.48 18.77
C VAL A 79 -2.13 -7.74 19.23
N ASP A 80 -1.91 -8.22 20.46
CA ASP A 80 -2.57 -9.41 21.00
C ASP A 80 -4.09 -9.26 20.97
N ARG A 81 -4.62 -8.07 21.34
CA ARG A 81 -6.05 -7.76 21.25
C ARG A 81 -6.57 -7.76 19.82
N LEU A 82 -5.79 -7.20 18.87
CA LEU A 82 -6.14 -7.19 17.45
C LEU A 82 -6.23 -8.61 16.88
N LEU A 83 -5.26 -9.47 17.19
CA LEU A 83 -5.23 -10.86 16.73
C LEU A 83 -6.37 -11.70 17.36
N ALA A 84 -6.78 -11.38 18.59
CA ALA A 84 -7.89 -12.02 19.27
C ALA A 84 -9.28 -11.51 18.86
N ALA A 85 -9.37 -10.34 18.21
CA ALA A 85 -10.66 -9.70 17.87
C ALA A 85 -11.59 -10.57 17.00
N PRO A 86 -11.12 -11.36 16.01
CA PRO A 86 -11.97 -12.30 15.31
C PRO A 86 -12.31 -13.52 16.17
N ALA A 87 -13.30 -13.42 17.06
CA ALA A 87 -13.70 -14.48 17.96
C ALA A 87 -14.83 -15.37 17.40
N GLY A 88 -14.83 -16.66 17.79
CA GLY A 88 -15.87 -17.64 17.43
C GLY A 88 -15.60 -18.37 16.10
N GLY A 89 -16.39 -19.44 15.88
CA GLY A 89 -16.20 -20.40 14.78
C GLY A 89 -16.86 -20.03 13.46
N ARG A 90 -17.51 -18.84 13.32
CA ARG A 90 -18.09 -18.43 12.03
C ARG A 90 -17.00 -18.29 10.98
N TYR A 91 -17.25 -18.73 9.77
CA TYR A 91 -16.32 -18.66 8.64
C TYR A 91 -15.60 -17.29 8.51
N LYS A 92 -16.33 -16.17 8.61
CA LYS A 92 -15.74 -14.84 8.54
C LYS A 92 -14.68 -14.60 9.63
N ASN A 93 -14.92 -15.11 10.84
CA ASN A 93 -14.00 -14.92 11.96
C ASN A 93 -12.76 -15.81 11.80
N VAL A 94 -12.95 -17.08 11.38
CA VAL A 94 -11.86 -18.00 11.10
C VAL A 94 -10.97 -17.44 9.98
N ARG A 95 -11.56 -16.98 8.89
CA ARG A 95 -10.83 -16.31 7.79
C ARG A 95 -10.07 -15.07 8.27
N ASN A 96 -10.74 -14.17 9.02
CA ASN A 96 -10.13 -12.93 9.46
C ASN A 96 -8.97 -13.18 10.42
N ARG A 97 -9.08 -14.19 11.27
CA ARG A 97 -7.98 -14.64 12.15
C ARG A 97 -6.79 -15.10 11.33
N ALA A 98 -7.00 -15.97 10.34
CA ALA A 98 -5.94 -16.44 9.46
C ALA A 98 -5.25 -15.28 8.71
N ILE A 99 -6.00 -14.30 8.23
CA ILE A 99 -5.48 -13.09 7.60
C ILE A 99 -4.58 -12.31 8.56
N LEU A 100 -5.05 -12.02 9.77
CA LEU A 100 -4.30 -11.22 10.75
C LEU A 100 -3.06 -11.94 11.24
N GLU A 101 -3.16 -13.22 11.59
CA GLU A 101 -2.02 -14.04 12.03
C GLU A 101 -0.96 -14.14 10.93
N LEU A 102 -1.38 -14.34 9.67
CA LEU A 102 -0.45 -14.42 8.56
C LEU A 102 0.22 -13.08 8.27
N LEU A 103 -0.51 -11.97 8.26
CA LEU A 103 0.05 -10.63 8.10
C LEU A 103 1.06 -10.30 9.20
N TYR A 104 0.72 -10.62 10.44
CA TYR A 104 1.59 -10.37 11.59
C TYR A 104 2.87 -11.21 11.55
N ALA A 105 2.74 -12.50 11.20
CA ALA A 105 3.87 -13.42 11.14
C ALA A 105 4.84 -13.11 9.99
N THR A 106 4.34 -12.61 8.85
CA THR A 106 5.10 -12.55 7.59
C THR A 106 5.42 -11.14 7.11
N GLY A 107 4.70 -10.14 7.60
CA GLY A 107 4.81 -8.76 7.09
C GLY A 107 4.43 -8.60 5.61
N LEU A 108 3.56 -9.47 5.08
CA LEU A 108 3.05 -9.38 3.72
C LEU A 108 2.33 -8.04 3.49
N ARG A 109 2.44 -7.52 2.27
CA ARG A 109 1.54 -6.46 1.83
C ARG A 109 0.13 -7.01 1.63
N VAL A 110 -0.88 -6.17 1.83
CA VAL A 110 -2.29 -6.58 1.63
C VAL A 110 -2.51 -7.15 0.22
N SER A 111 -1.92 -6.54 -0.81
CA SER A 111 -2.01 -7.02 -2.19
C SER A 111 -1.36 -8.39 -2.40
N GLU A 112 -0.26 -8.67 -1.72
CA GLU A 112 0.42 -9.98 -1.75
C GLU A 112 -0.43 -11.06 -1.07
N LEU A 113 -1.04 -10.72 0.06
CA LEU A 113 -1.96 -11.64 0.75
C LEU A 113 -3.20 -11.96 -0.09
N VAL A 114 -3.83 -10.94 -0.70
CA VAL A 114 -5.03 -11.14 -1.53
C VAL A 114 -4.74 -12.00 -2.76
N GLY A 115 -3.54 -11.86 -3.34
CA GLY A 115 -3.08 -12.65 -4.49
C GLY A 115 -2.46 -14.00 -4.12
N LEU A 116 -2.38 -14.35 -2.82
CA LEU A 116 -1.72 -15.58 -2.38
C LEU A 116 -2.54 -16.81 -2.76
N GLN A 117 -1.92 -17.72 -3.50
CA GLN A 117 -2.51 -19.00 -3.89
C GLN A 117 -2.15 -20.08 -2.87
N ALA A 118 -3.07 -21.02 -2.62
CA ALA A 118 -2.86 -22.11 -1.67
C ALA A 118 -1.61 -22.95 -1.98
N GLY A 119 -1.32 -23.19 -3.26
CA GLY A 119 -0.14 -23.93 -3.70
C GLY A 119 1.22 -23.24 -3.43
N LEU A 120 1.19 -21.96 -3.03
CA LEU A 120 2.40 -21.21 -2.66
C LEU A 120 2.66 -21.24 -1.13
N VAL A 121 1.79 -21.89 -0.37
CA VAL A 121 1.89 -22.04 1.10
C VAL A 121 2.30 -23.45 1.43
N ASP A 122 3.50 -23.62 1.94
CA ASP A 122 4.00 -24.89 2.47
C ASP A 122 3.70 -24.95 3.98
N LEU A 123 2.63 -25.67 4.31
CA LEU A 123 2.21 -25.83 5.70
C LEU A 123 3.12 -26.79 6.48
N GLU A 124 3.78 -27.72 5.83
CA GLU A 124 4.66 -28.67 6.49
C GLU A 124 5.93 -27.96 6.96
N SER A 125 6.60 -27.29 6.03
CA SER A 125 7.86 -26.59 6.28
C SER A 125 7.67 -25.20 6.92
N GLY A 126 6.44 -24.67 6.98
CA GLY A 126 6.11 -23.39 7.62
C GLY A 126 6.63 -22.15 6.87
N TYR A 127 6.58 -22.17 5.54
CA TYR A 127 6.92 -21.00 4.71
C TYR A 127 5.92 -20.79 3.57
N LEU A 128 5.97 -19.61 2.99
CA LEU A 128 5.22 -19.27 1.78
C LEU A 128 6.11 -18.57 0.75
N ARG A 129 5.74 -18.69 -0.51
CA ARG A 129 6.38 -17.99 -1.63
C ARG A 129 5.56 -16.78 -2.02
N VAL A 130 6.22 -15.64 -2.16
CA VAL A 130 5.57 -14.37 -2.53
C VAL A 130 6.20 -13.81 -3.77
N LEU A 131 5.37 -13.45 -4.73
CA LEU A 131 5.80 -12.70 -5.91
C LEU A 131 5.90 -11.22 -5.55
N GLY A 132 7.11 -10.69 -5.53
CA GLY A 132 7.38 -9.29 -5.28
C GLY A 132 7.29 -8.42 -6.54
N LYS A 133 7.55 -7.12 -6.39
CA LYS A 133 7.62 -6.17 -7.50
C LYS A 133 8.67 -6.64 -8.53
N GLY A 134 8.27 -6.71 -9.81
CA GLY A 134 9.13 -7.16 -10.89
C GLY A 134 9.27 -8.68 -11.03
N GLY A 135 8.31 -9.47 -10.49
CA GLY A 135 8.29 -10.93 -10.66
C GLY A 135 9.33 -11.68 -9.82
N ARG A 136 10.03 -11.01 -8.89
CA ARG A 136 11.00 -11.67 -8.00
C ARG A 136 10.27 -12.42 -6.90
N GLU A 137 10.50 -13.71 -6.79
CA GLU A 137 10.01 -14.53 -5.69
C GLU A 137 10.87 -14.33 -4.44
N ARG A 138 10.20 -14.37 -3.28
CA ARG A 138 10.85 -14.48 -1.99
C ARG A 138 10.16 -15.53 -1.14
N ILE A 139 10.92 -16.24 -0.33
CA ILE A 139 10.41 -17.17 0.68
C ILE A 139 10.27 -16.42 2.00
N VAL A 140 9.11 -16.57 2.64
CA VAL A 140 8.80 -15.94 3.92
C VAL A 140 8.36 -17.02 4.91
N PRO A 141 9.09 -17.23 6.01
CA PRO A 141 8.70 -18.19 7.03
C PRO A 141 7.54 -17.66 7.87
N PHE A 142 6.73 -18.57 8.43
CA PHE A 142 5.69 -18.26 9.40
C PHE A 142 5.66 -19.28 10.54
N GLY A 143 5.24 -18.82 11.74
CA GLY A 143 5.23 -19.63 12.94
C GLY A 143 3.96 -20.48 13.13
N ALA A 144 3.93 -21.26 14.20
CA ALA A 144 2.87 -22.23 14.52
C ALA A 144 1.48 -21.58 14.57
N ARG A 145 1.31 -20.40 15.18
CA ARG A 145 0.00 -19.73 15.28
C ARG A 145 -0.60 -19.40 13.91
N ALA A 146 0.22 -18.90 12.98
CA ALA A 146 -0.21 -18.64 11.62
C ALA A 146 -0.58 -19.95 10.92
N LYS A 147 0.25 -21.01 11.07
CA LYS A 147 -0.04 -22.36 10.54
C LYS A 147 -1.40 -22.88 11.01
N GLU A 148 -1.66 -22.87 12.31
CA GLU A 148 -2.91 -23.31 12.90
C GLU A 148 -4.12 -22.53 12.34
N SER A 149 -3.99 -21.21 12.25
CA SER A 149 -5.03 -20.34 11.71
C SER A 149 -5.30 -20.59 10.22
N ILE A 150 -4.27 -20.85 9.41
CA ILE A 150 -4.41 -21.19 8.00
C ILE A 150 -5.11 -22.54 7.83
N VAL A 151 -4.68 -23.56 8.60
CA VAL A 151 -5.31 -24.90 8.58
C VAL A 151 -6.80 -24.81 8.92
N ALA A 152 -7.14 -24.10 10.01
CA ALA A 152 -8.54 -23.87 10.39
C ALA A 152 -9.35 -23.15 9.29
N TYR A 153 -8.75 -22.17 8.64
CA TYR A 153 -9.40 -21.46 7.52
C TYR A 153 -9.62 -22.36 6.31
N LEU A 154 -8.63 -23.18 5.94
CA LEU A 154 -8.76 -24.09 4.79
C LEU A 154 -9.84 -25.14 5.03
N ALA A 155 -9.93 -25.70 6.25
CA ALA A 155 -11.00 -26.61 6.64
C ALA A 155 -12.38 -25.96 6.54
N ALA A 156 -12.57 -24.79 7.14
CA ALA A 156 -13.84 -24.07 7.08
C ALA A 156 -14.23 -23.65 5.65
N ARG A 157 -13.25 -23.42 4.78
CA ARG A 157 -13.48 -23.12 3.36
C ARG A 157 -13.95 -24.35 2.58
N ALA A 158 -13.38 -25.53 2.85
CA ALA A 158 -13.76 -26.79 2.23
C ALA A 158 -15.23 -27.13 2.54
N GLU A 159 -15.62 -27.04 3.81
CA GLU A 159 -17.02 -27.25 4.26
C GLU A 159 -18.02 -26.35 3.52
N LEU A 160 -17.67 -25.07 3.28
CA LEU A 160 -18.52 -24.16 2.50
C LEU A 160 -18.63 -24.52 1.03
N SER A 161 -17.60 -25.15 0.45
CA SER A 161 -17.60 -25.55 -0.95
C SER A 161 -18.49 -26.78 -1.17
N GLU A 162 -18.51 -27.69 -0.20
CA GLU A 162 -19.37 -28.88 -0.24
C GLU A 162 -20.86 -28.54 -0.09
N VAL A 163 -21.20 -27.54 0.73
CA VAL A 163 -22.59 -27.08 0.92
C VAL A 163 -23.16 -26.36 -0.33
N ARG A 164 -22.33 -25.91 -1.25
CA ARG A 164 -22.75 -25.13 -2.44
C ARG A 164 -22.96 -25.94 -3.72
N VAL A 165 -22.94 -27.27 -3.69
CA VAL A 165 -23.36 -28.09 -4.82
C VAL A 165 -24.86 -28.38 -4.68
N PRO A 166 -25.79 -27.62 -5.33
CA PRO A 166 -27.13 -28.15 -5.53
C PRO A 166 -26.98 -29.28 -6.54
N VAL A 167 -27.28 -30.49 -6.10
CA VAL A 167 -27.54 -31.59 -7.03
C VAL A 167 -28.75 -31.16 -7.83
N ALA A 168 -28.51 -30.70 -9.09
CA ALA A 168 -29.58 -30.53 -10.04
C ALA A 168 -30.12 -31.92 -10.35
N GLY A 169 -31.35 -32.17 -9.86
CA GLY A 169 -32.20 -33.27 -10.34
C GLY A 169 -32.80 -32.93 -11.68
#